data_1396b910ff9d40efaf87ce8812f34461
#
_entry.id   1396b910ff9d40efaf87ce8812f34461
#
_cell.length_a   1.000
_cell.length_b   1.000
_cell.length_c   1.000
_cell.angle_alpha   90.00
_cell.angle_beta   90.00
_cell.angle_gamma   90.00
#
_symmetry.space_group_name_H-M   'P 1'
#
loop_
_entity.id
_entity.type
_entity.pdbx_description
1 polymer ?
#
loop_
_entity_poly.entity_id
_entity_poly.type
_entity_poly.pdbx_seq_one_letter_code
_entity_poly.pdbx_strand_id
1 'polypeptide(L)'
;MISPGVTSRVPNECEGAPSAQDTQPAQETQPRANGRELKGFAPGASAAELSLAARVGLGLARAGLGGSALGGMQLGGSALGGVAEMDLGLLEFAVVDLETTGWSPEQAAITEIGAVRVRAGARRGEFVRQGEFASLVNPGTPVPPGIADLTGITDWMLAAAPRLGAVLPGLLDFAQGCVLVAHNAPFDLGFLVAGCGDLGLAWPGFTVLDTVMLARRVMDPDEVPDCKLSTLAEFFGARTAPNHRALADARATADVLSWLIRRLAHRGIRTLRQLSSWPDVVA
;
A
#
# COMPACT_ATOMS: atom_id res chain seq x y z
N MET A 1 35.98 -2.47 -62.78
CA MET A 1 35.78 -3.66 -63.61
C MET A 1 34.51 -4.35 -63.07
N ILE A 2 33.45 -4.11 -63.74
CA ILE A 2 32.54 -5.11 -64.38
C ILE A 2 31.60 -5.84 -63.42
N SER A 3 30.33 -5.40 -63.37
CA SER A 3 29.12 -6.20 -63.25
C SER A 3 29.07 -7.29 -64.35
N PRO A 4 28.19 -8.29 -64.29
CA PRO A 4 26.71 -8.25 -64.30
C PRO A 4 26.06 -9.34 -63.43
N GLY A 5 24.83 -9.29 -62.94
CA GLY A 5 23.54 -9.18 -63.64
C GLY A 5 23.02 -10.54 -64.06
N VAL A 6 21.86 -11.01 -63.47
CA VAL A 6 20.86 -11.79 -64.20
C VAL A 6 19.50 -11.74 -63.49
N THR A 7 18.54 -11.35 -64.23
CA THR A 7 17.09 -11.29 -64.11
C THR A 7 16.39 -12.63 -64.26
N SER A 8 15.12 -12.67 -63.82
CA SER A 8 13.92 -13.32 -64.39
C SER A 8 13.34 -14.38 -63.45
N ARG A 9 12.06 -14.56 -63.30
CA ARG A 9 10.84 -14.26 -64.03
C ARG A 9 9.66 -14.73 -63.15
N VAL A 10 8.60 -13.96 -63.14
CA VAL A 10 7.25 -14.39 -62.73
C VAL A 10 6.68 -15.32 -63.78
N PRO A 11 5.77 -16.21 -63.47
CA PRO A 11 4.53 -16.24 -64.20
C PRO A 11 3.26 -16.14 -63.33
N ASN A 12 2.35 -15.49 -63.95
CA ASN A 12 0.96 -15.24 -63.73
C ASN A 12 0.07 -16.45 -64.06
N GLU A 13 -1.19 -16.30 -63.68
CA GLU A 13 -2.41 -16.95 -64.21
C GLU A 13 -2.95 -18.13 -63.41
N CYS A 14 -4.17 -18.24 -63.10
CA CYS A 14 -5.48 -17.67 -63.35
C CYS A 14 -6.51 -18.66 -62.84
N GLU A 15 -7.65 -18.12 -62.44
CA GLU A 15 -9.01 -18.67 -62.59
C GLU A 15 -9.62 -19.58 -61.52
N GLY A 16 -10.77 -19.14 -61.04
CA GLY A 16 -11.80 -20.00 -60.52
C GLY A 16 -12.64 -19.44 -59.39
N ALA A 17 -13.50 -18.45 -59.65
CA ALA A 17 -14.62 -18.18 -58.75
C ALA A 17 -15.79 -19.13 -59.05
N PRO A 18 -16.58 -19.49 -58.06
CA PRO A 18 -18.03 -19.51 -58.23
C PRO A 18 -18.78 -18.70 -57.14
N SER A 19 -19.68 -17.91 -57.67
CA SER A 19 -20.96 -17.37 -57.28
C SER A 19 -21.47 -17.46 -55.87
N ALA A 20 -21.96 -16.29 -55.48
CA ALA A 20 -22.81 -15.97 -54.34
C ALA A 20 -23.99 -16.93 -54.13
N GLN A 21 -24.20 -17.33 -52.90
CA GLN A 21 -25.53 -17.65 -52.38
C GLN A 21 -25.72 -16.98 -51.01
N ASP A 22 -26.84 -16.31 -50.90
CA ASP A 22 -27.40 -15.61 -49.77
C ASP A 22 -27.35 -16.43 -48.47
N THR A 23 -26.71 -15.87 -47.44
CA THR A 23 -27.04 -16.21 -46.07
C THR A 23 -27.08 -14.95 -45.24
N GLN A 24 -28.24 -14.73 -44.63
CA GLN A 24 -28.60 -13.62 -43.74
C GLN A 24 -27.59 -13.41 -42.62
N PRO A 25 -27.39 -12.16 -42.15
CA PRO A 25 -26.51 -11.89 -41.03
C PRO A 25 -27.13 -12.45 -39.74
N ALA A 26 -26.39 -13.34 -39.09
CA ALA A 26 -26.67 -13.77 -37.75
C ALA A 26 -26.54 -12.55 -36.79
N GLN A 27 -27.58 -12.34 -36.02
CA GLN A 27 -27.64 -11.32 -34.96
C GLN A 27 -26.45 -11.49 -34.04
N GLU A 28 -25.62 -10.47 -34.00
CA GLU A 28 -24.61 -10.25 -32.95
C GLU A 28 -25.33 -10.16 -31.60
N THR A 29 -25.30 -11.24 -30.83
CA THR A 29 -25.62 -11.22 -29.42
C THR A 29 -24.45 -10.56 -28.72
N GLN A 30 -24.64 -9.28 -28.39
CA GLN A 30 -23.75 -8.59 -27.41
C GLN A 30 -23.66 -9.42 -26.14
N PRO A 31 -22.46 -9.66 -25.58
CA PRO A 31 -22.32 -10.23 -24.25
C PRO A 31 -22.88 -9.24 -23.25
N ARG A 32 -23.95 -9.63 -22.58
CA ARG A 32 -24.48 -8.93 -21.40
C ARG A 32 -23.34 -8.79 -20.42
N ALA A 33 -22.94 -7.56 -20.16
CA ALA A 33 -22.11 -7.19 -19.03
C ALA A 33 -22.81 -7.70 -17.76
N ASN A 34 -22.33 -8.82 -17.22
CA ASN A 34 -22.65 -9.21 -15.86
C ASN A 34 -21.97 -8.20 -14.95
N GLY A 35 -22.73 -7.20 -14.55
CA GLY A 35 -22.42 -6.31 -13.46
C GLY A 35 -22.27 -7.14 -12.18
N ARG A 36 -21.11 -7.66 -11.92
CA ARG A 36 -20.69 -7.98 -10.54
C ARG A 36 -20.31 -6.65 -9.91
N GLU A 37 -21.31 -6.02 -9.29
CA GLU A 37 -21.06 -5.08 -8.22
C GLU A 37 -20.11 -5.75 -7.23
N LEU A 38 -18.89 -5.24 -7.18
CA LEU A 38 -18.03 -5.42 -6.03
C LEU A 38 -18.75 -4.71 -4.88
N LYS A 39 -19.56 -5.44 -4.14
CA LYS A 39 -20.15 -4.99 -2.91
C LYS A 39 -18.99 -4.60 -2.00
N GLY A 40 -18.79 -3.30 -1.92
CA GLY A 40 -18.04 -2.69 -0.86
C GLY A 40 -18.60 -3.16 0.47
N PHE A 41 -17.73 -3.19 1.44
CA PHE A 41 -17.93 -3.32 2.88
C PHE A 41 -19.34 -3.75 3.30
N ALA A 42 -19.44 -4.96 3.85
CA ALA A 42 -20.66 -5.40 4.51
C ALA A 42 -21.06 -4.39 5.60
N PRO A 43 -22.32 -3.93 5.65
CA PRO A 43 -22.80 -3.14 6.76
C PRO A 43 -22.97 -4.08 7.95
N GLY A 44 -22.02 -4.06 8.89
CA GLY A 44 -22.06 -4.90 10.07
C GLY A 44 -20.73 -5.04 10.82
N ALA A 45 -19.79 -4.15 10.63
CA ALA A 45 -18.59 -4.10 11.47
C ALA A 45 -19.00 -3.93 12.93
N SER A 46 -18.56 -4.84 13.80
CA SER A 46 -18.87 -4.81 15.23
C SER A 46 -18.30 -3.56 15.89
N ALA A 47 -18.92 -3.12 17.01
CA ALA A 47 -18.42 -1.98 17.80
C ALA A 47 -16.93 -2.15 18.22
N ALA A 48 -16.41 -3.37 18.23
CA ALA A 48 -15.00 -3.68 18.49
C ALA A 48 -14.11 -3.34 17.29
N GLU A 49 -14.56 -3.60 16.06
CA GLU A 49 -13.84 -3.28 14.83
C GLU A 49 -13.83 -1.77 14.58
N LEU A 50 -14.93 -1.07 14.86
CA LEU A 50 -15.00 0.39 14.84
C LEU A 50 -14.12 1.02 15.93
N SER A 51 -13.99 0.38 17.11
CA SER A 51 -13.11 0.80 18.20
C SER A 51 -11.62 0.67 17.82
N LEU A 52 -11.23 -0.36 17.07
CA LEU A 52 -9.87 -0.53 16.60
C LEU A 52 -9.54 0.49 15.50
N ALA A 53 -10.43 0.69 14.54
CA ALA A 53 -10.27 1.70 13.49
C ALA A 53 -10.21 3.13 14.04
N ALA A 54 -11.03 3.45 15.03
CA ALA A 54 -11.02 4.75 15.71
C ALA A 54 -9.75 4.97 16.59
N ARG A 55 -9.10 3.88 17.03
CA ARG A 55 -7.85 3.95 17.82
C ARG A 55 -6.60 4.04 16.95
N VAL A 56 -6.67 3.63 15.69
CA VAL A 56 -5.54 3.69 14.72
C VAL A 56 -5.60 4.95 13.87
N GLY A 57 -6.76 5.57 13.71
CA GLY A 57 -6.92 6.87 13.04
C GLY A 57 -6.38 8.01 13.90
N LEU A 58 -5.10 8.37 13.77
CA LEU A 58 -4.40 9.35 14.62
C LEU A 58 -4.28 8.94 16.09
N GLY A 59 -4.07 7.67 16.34
CA GLY A 59 -3.78 7.20 17.67
C GLY A 59 -2.30 7.27 17.95
N LEU A 60 -1.91 8.05 18.94
CA LEU A 60 -0.87 7.63 19.88
C LEU A 60 -1.40 6.33 20.53
N ALA A 61 -1.48 5.25 19.76
CA ALA A 61 -1.94 3.97 20.24
C ALA A 61 -0.83 3.38 21.12
N ARG A 62 -0.92 3.67 22.40
CA ARG A 62 -0.33 2.86 23.44
C ARG A 62 -1.05 1.51 23.38
N ALA A 63 -0.48 0.51 22.73
CA ALA A 63 -0.95 -0.86 22.81
C ALA A 63 -0.77 -1.35 24.26
N GLY A 64 -1.77 -1.10 25.09
CA GLY A 64 -1.91 -1.68 26.42
C GLY A 64 -2.71 -2.96 26.29
N LEU A 65 -2.06 -4.09 26.15
CA LEU A 65 -2.66 -5.38 26.45
C LEU A 65 -2.85 -5.44 27.97
N GLY A 66 -4.11 -5.42 28.43
CA GLY A 66 -4.47 -5.68 29.80
C GLY A 66 -4.18 -7.13 30.16
N GLY A 67 -3.31 -7.34 31.11
CA GLY A 67 -3.01 -8.64 31.68
C GLY A 67 -1.84 -8.50 32.68
N SER A 68 -2.16 -8.54 33.97
CA SER A 68 -1.23 -8.42 35.08
C SER A 68 -0.08 -9.43 34.99
N ALA A 69 1.14 -8.97 35.13
CA ALA A 69 2.17 -9.39 36.05
C ALA A 69 3.59 -9.02 35.59
N LEU A 70 4.29 -8.34 36.50
CA LEU A 70 5.72 -8.32 36.72
C LEU A 70 6.62 -7.43 35.89
N GLY A 71 7.23 -6.49 36.58
CA GLY A 71 8.55 -5.97 36.30
C GLY A 71 8.55 -4.57 35.70
N GLY A 72 8.63 -3.58 36.56
CA GLY A 72 8.83 -2.19 36.20
C GLY A 72 10.02 -1.98 35.26
N MET A 73 9.72 -1.43 34.10
CA MET A 73 10.67 -0.59 33.39
C MET A 73 9.84 0.60 32.86
N GLN A 74 9.89 1.67 33.63
CA GLN A 74 9.45 2.98 33.22
C GLN A 74 10.34 3.41 32.05
N LEU A 75 9.88 3.20 30.82
CA LEU A 75 10.44 3.87 29.65
C LEU A 75 9.93 5.31 29.67
N GLY A 76 10.87 6.21 29.86
CA GLY A 76 10.68 7.60 30.15
C GLY A 76 9.75 8.33 29.21
N GLY A 77 8.76 9.00 29.78
CA GLY A 77 7.79 9.87 29.10
C GLY A 77 8.38 11.12 28.44
N SER A 78 9.69 11.22 28.24
CA SER A 78 10.34 12.39 27.66
C SER A 78 10.66 12.25 26.16
N ALA A 79 10.86 11.05 25.64
CA ALA A 79 11.19 10.85 24.22
C ALA A 79 9.98 11.04 23.28
N LEU A 80 8.79 10.66 23.72
CA LEU A 80 7.56 10.84 22.93
C LEU A 80 7.10 12.31 22.88
N GLY A 81 7.42 13.12 23.91
CA GLY A 81 7.10 14.55 23.93
C GLY A 81 7.86 15.33 22.85
N GLY A 82 9.11 14.98 22.60
CA GLY A 82 9.94 15.65 21.59
C GLY A 82 9.46 15.43 20.16
N VAL A 83 9.11 14.19 19.80
CA VAL A 83 8.65 13.85 18.44
C VAL A 83 7.28 14.49 18.11
N ALA A 84 6.39 14.58 19.11
CA ALA A 84 5.07 15.15 18.93
C ALA A 84 5.11 16.65 18.55
N GLU A 85 6.13 17.39 18.98
CA GLU A 85 6.32 18.82 18.70
C GLU A 85 7.22 19.08 17.48
N MET A 86 7.90 18.05 16.94
CA MET A 86 8.71 18.22 15.75
C MET A 86 7.86 18.54 14.53
N ASP A 87 8.38 19.42 13.66
CA ASP A 87 7.75 19.67 12.35
C ASP A 87 7.70 18.38 11.54
N LEU A 88 6.51 18.05 11.02
CA LEU A 88 6.28 16.86 10.19
C LEU A 88 7.26 16.78 9.02
N GLY A 89 7.67 17.92 8.50
CA GLY A 89 8.67 18.00 7.44
C GLY A 89 10.10 17.65 7.89
N LEU A 90 10.36 17.51 9.18
CA LEU A 90 11.67 17.15 9.74
C LEU A 90 11.75 15.71 10.27
N LEU A 91 10.61 15.02 10.29
CA LEU A 91 10.55 13.64 10.74
C LEU A 91 11.14 12.68 9.69
N GLU A 92 11.61 11.53 10.17
CA GLU A 92 11.87 10.37 9.31
C GLU A 92 10.65 9.45 9.32
N PHE A 93 10.30 8.96 8.14
CA PHE A 93 9.16 8.08 7.94
C PHE A 93 9.63 6.75 7.35
N ALA A 94 9.09 5.65 7.86
CA ALA A 94 9.14 4.34 7.24
C ALA A 94 7.76 4.05 6.64
N VAL A 95 7.66 4.18 5.34
CA VAL A 95 6.42 3.92 4.59
C VAL A 95 6.40 2.45 4.24
N VAL A 96 5.42 1.71 4.74
CA VAL A 96 5.28 0.26 4.58
C VAL A 96 4.03 -0.07 3.79
N ASP A 97 4.10 -1.15 3.04
CA ASP A 97 3.00 -1.79 2.36
C ASP A 97 3.20 -3.30 2.36
N LEU A 98 2.13 -4.07 2.43
CA LEU A 98 2.12 -5.52 2.51
C LEU A 98 1.24 -6.14 1.43
N GLU A 99 1.72 -7.23 0.84
CA GLU A 99 0.87 -8.17 0.12
C GLU A 99 0.60 -9.39 0.99
N THR A 100 -0.61 -9.93 0.90
CA THR A 100 -1.08 -11.00 1.78
C THR A 100 -1.90 -12.04 1.02
N THR A 101 -2.14 -13.20 1.62
CA THR A 101 -3.02 -14.22 1.05
C THR A 101 -4.53 -13.90 1.24
N GLY A 102 -4.88 -12.79 1.89
CA GLY A 102 -6.26 -12.40 2.14
C GLY A 102 -6.36 -11.16 3.03
N TRP A 103 -7.54 -10.90 3.60
CA TRP A 103 -7.89 -9.61 4.17
C TRP A 103 -7.73 -9.49 5.70
N SER A 104 -7.61 -10.60 6.40
CA SER A 104 -7.62 -10.66 7.88
C SER A 104 -6.42 -11.45 8.38
N PRO A 105 -5.65 -10.94 9.34
CA PRO A 105 -4.46 -11.60 9.87
C PRO A 105 -4.77 -12.93 10.58
N GLU A 106 -6.03 -13.16 11.02
CA GLU A 106 -6.44 -14.42 11.62
C GLU A 106 -6.59 -15.56 10.61
N GLN A 107 -6.76 -15.24 9.31
CA GLN A 107 -7.06 -16.21 8.25
C GLN A 107 -6.09 -16.15 7.08
N ALA A 108 -5.22 -15.16 7.06
CA ALA A 108 -4.31 -14.89 5.96
C ALA A 108 -2.89 -14.62 6.47
N ALA A 109 -1.92 -14.72 5.58
CA ALA A 109 -0.51 -14.53 5.89
C ALA A 109 0.14 -13.55 4.92
N ILE A 110 1.20 -12.89 5.36
CA ILE A 110 2.01 -11.97 4.55
C ILE A 110 2.75 -12.76 3.45
N THR A 111 2.73 -12.25 2.22
CA THR A 111 3.43 -12.79 1.05
C THR A 111 4.54 -11.88 0.53
N GLU A 112 4.42 -10.57 0.73
CA GLU A 112 5.48 -9.60 0.41
C GLU A 112 5.46 -8.46 1.43
N ILE A 113 6.64 -7.94 1.75
CA ILE A 113 6.83 -6.74 2.55
C ILE A 113 7.64 -5.75 1.72
N GLY A 114 7.13 -4.53 1.58
CA GLY A 114 7.83 -3.40 0.98
C GLY A 114 7.88 -2.23 1.95
N ALA A 115 9.04 -1.61 2.10
CA ALA A 115 9.13 -0.37 2.86
C ALA A 115 10.13 0.61 2.26
N VAL A 116 9.85 1.90 2.43
CA VAL A 116 10.70 2.99 1.97
C VAL A 116 10.95 3.94 3.13
N ARG A 117 12.21 4.16 3.47
CA ARG A 117 12.60 5.18 4.45
C ARG A 117 12.81 6.51 3.75
N VAL A 118 12.11 7.53 4.23
CA VAL A 118 12.18 8.89 3.69
C VAL A 118 12.41 9.91 4.79
N ARG A 119 13.10 11.00 4.47
CA ARG A 119 13.26 12.16 5.34
C ARG A 119 13.15 13.45 4.54
N ALA A 120 13.06 14.57 5.23
CA ALA A 120 13.05 15.89 4.60
C ALA A 120 14.23 16.07 3.64
N GLY A 121 13.95 16.57 2.46
CA GLY A 121 14.94 17.01 1.48
C GLY A 121 15.40 18.45 1.70
N ALA A 122 16.22 18.95 0.79
CA ALA A 122 16.71 20.33 0.84
C ALA A 122 15.60 21.37 0.58
N ARG A 123 14.59 21.01 -0.17
CA ARG A 123 13.42 21.88 -0.43
C ARG A 123 12.31 21.56 0.54
N ARG A 124 11.65 22.60 1.03
CA ARG A 124 10.54 22.43 1.98
C ARG A 124 9.45 21.54 1.40
N GLY A 125 9.09 20.49 2.16
CA GLY A 125 8.06 19.52 1.79
C GLY A 125 8.51 18.53 0.69
N GLU A 126 9.80 18.49 0.35
CA GLU A 126 10.40 17.42 -0.44
C GLU A 126 10.86 16.32 0.50
N PHE A 127 10.61 15.06 0.11
CA PHE A 127 11.19 13.92 0.79
C PHE A 127 12.22 13.23 -0.10
N VAL A 128 13.33 12.85 0.53
CA VAL A 128 14.42 12.12 -0.08
C VAL A 128 14.44 10.70 0.49
N ARG A 129 14.45 9.72 -0.38
CA ARG A 129 14.60 8.31 0.01
C ARG A 129 15.97 8.09 0.63
N GLN A 130 15.98 7.42 1.77
CA GLN A 130 17.19 7.06 2.51
C GLN A 130 17.55 5.58 2.35
N GLY A 131 16.54 4.75 2.09
CA GLY A 131 16.70 3.31 1.90
C GLY A 131 15.38 2.64 1.55
N GLU A 132 15.50 1.39 1.16
CA GLU A 132 14.36 0.53 0.82
C GLU A 132 14.56 -0.84 1.44
N PHE A 133 13.47 -1.43 1.86
CA PHE A 133 13.38 -2.80 2.35
C PHE A 133 12.37 -3.54 1.48
N ALA A 134 12.72 -4.69 0.96
CA ALA A 134 11.80 -5.51 0.19
C ALA A 134 12.10 -6.99 0.40
N SER A 135 11.08 -7.78 0.65
CA SER A 135 11.21 -9.22 0.75
C SER A 135 9.90 -9.92 0.39
N LEU A 136 9.98 -10.94 -0.45
CA LEU A 136 8.95 -11.95 -0.48
C LEU A 136 8.97 -12.73 0.83
N VAL A 137 7.80 -13.23 1.24
CA VAL A 137 7.62 -14.02 2.47
C VAL A 137 6.87 -15.29 2.12
N ASN A 138 7.43 -16.44 2.48
CA ASN A 138 6.74 -17.70 2.32
C ASN A 138 5.64 -17.84 3.39
N PRO A 139 4.34 -17.78 3.02
CA PRO A 139 3.24 -17.83 3.96
C PRO A 139 3.02 -19.23 4.57
N GLY A 140 3.54 -20.27 3.91
CA GLY A 140 3.32 -21.67 4.29
C GLY A 140 1.99 -22.25 3.86
N THR A 141 1.19 -21.48 3.15
CA THR A 141 -0.10 -21.86 2.58
C THR A 141 -0.14 -21.40 1.12
N PRO A 142 -0.94 -22.07 0.26
CA PRO A 142 -1.11 -21.62 -1.12
C PRO A 142 -1.67 -20.21 -1.22
N VAL A 143 -1.24 -19.47 -2.23
CA VAL A 143 -1.82 -18.16 -2.57
C VAL A 143 -3.16 -18.37 -3.29
N PRO A 144 -4.25 -17.79 -2.82
CA PRO A 144 -5.53 -17.88 -3.51
C PRO A 144 -5.44 -17.33 -4.94
N PRO A 145 -6.06 -17.97 -5.95
CA PRO A 145 -5.95 -17.54 -7.35
C PRO A 145 -6.27 -16.05 -7.57
N GLY A 146 -7.33 -15.53 -6.93
CA GLY A 146 -7.68 -14.11 -7.08
C GLY A 146 -6.64 -13.15 -6.48
N ILE A 147 -5.88 -13.58 -5.47
CA ILE A 147 -4.76 -12.81 -4.92
C ILE A 147 -3.56 -12.89 -5.86
N ALA A 148 -3.26 -14.08 -6.39
CA ALA A 148 -2.19 -14.25 -7.37
C ALA A 148 -2.44 -13.43 -8.65
N ASP A 149 -3.69 -13.37 -9.12
CA ASP A 149 -4.10 -12.55 -10.28
C ASP A 149 -3.93 -11.04 -9.99
N LEU A 150 -4.22 -10.61 -8.76
CA LEU A 150 -4.14 -9.20 -8.35
C LEU A 150 -2.68 -8.74 -8.19
N THR A 151 -1.88 -9.52 -7.47
CA THR A 151 -0.53 -9.12 -7.03
C THR A 151 0.57 -9.60 -7.98
N GLY A 152 0.25 -10.59 -8.82
CA GLY A 152 1.24 -11.31 -9.62
C GLY A 152 2.15 -12.23 -8.80
N ILE A 153 1.90 -12.40 -7.49
CA ILE A 153 2.70 -13.26 -6.60
C ILE A 153 2.15 -14.68 -6.64
N THR A 154 3.00 -15.63 -7.01
CA THR A 154 2.63 -17.02 -7.18
C THR A 154 3.31 -17.92 -6.14
N ASP A 155 2.74 -19.11 -5.89
CA ASP A 155 3.33 -20.11 -5.01
C ASP A 155 4.78 -20.46 -5.41
N TRP A 156 5.07 -20.48 -6.71
CA TRP A 156 6.41 -20.74 -7.22
C TRP A 156 7.42 -19.69 -6.77
N MET A 157 7.03 -18.41 -6.78
CA MET A 157 7.87 -17.30 -6.30
C MET A 157 8.13 -17.39 -4.80
N LEU A 158 7.14 -17.87 -4.04
CA LEU A 158 7.19 -17.95 -2.59
C LEU A 158 7.87 -19.22 -2.06
N ALA A 159 8.00 -20.26 -2.90
CA ALA A 159 8.53 -21.55 -2.47
C ALA A 159 9.94 -21.46 -1.83
N ALA A 160 10.82 -20.61 -2.37
CA ALA A 160 12.17 -20.38 -1.87
C ALA A 160 12.29 -19.11 -1.00
N ALA A 161 11.19 -18.36 -0.78
CA ALA A 161 11.21 -17.17 0.02
C ALA A 161 11.39 -17.49 1.52
N PRO A 162 12.01 -16.59 2.30
CA PRO A 162 12.14 -16.76 3.73
C PRO A 162 10.78 -16.75 4.43
N ARG A 163 10.69 -17.37 5.59
CA ARG A 163 9.52 -17.27 6.49
C ARG A 163 9.49 -15.90 7.17
N LEU A 164 8.30 -15.49 7.63
CA LEU A 164 8.10 -14.19 8.30
C LEU A 164 9.08 -13.96 9.45
N GLY A 165 9.40 -14.98 10.24
CA GLY A 165 10.34 -14.88 11.35
C GLY A 165 11.77 -14.49 10.96
N ALA A 166 12.17 -14.73 9.70
CA ALA A 166 13.45 -14.28 9.19
C ALA A 166 13.41 -12.86 8.59
N VAL A 167 12.23 -12.35 8.26
CA VAL A 167 12.06 -11.06 7.55
C VAL A 167 11.62 -9.94 8.49
N LEU A 168 10.64 -10.23 9.36
CA LEU A 168 10.02 -9.23 10.21
C LEU A 168 11.00 -8.49 11.13
N PRO A 169 11.99 -9.14 11.79
CA PRO A 169 12.97 -8.41 12.58
C PRO A 169 13.73 -7.35 11.77
N GLY A 170 14.10 -7.68 10.53
CA GLY A 170 14.78 -6.73 9.64
C GLY A 170 13.92 -5.53 9.26
N LEU A 171 12.60 -5.72 9.08
CA LEU A 171 11.67 -4.60 8.89
C LEU A 171 11.58 -3.72 10.13
N LEU A 172 11.45 -4.33 11.32
CA LEU A 172 11.37 -3.57 12.57
C LEU A 172 12.62 -2.73 12.80
N ASP A 173 13.80 -3.29 12.54
CA ASP A 173 15.08 -2.57 12.60
C ASP A 173 15.15 -1.45 11.56
N PHE A 174 14.69 -1.71 10.32
CA PHE A 174 14.65 -0.72 9.26
C PHE A 174 13.75 0.48 9.61
N ALA A 175 12.64 0.24 10.30
CA ALA A 175 11.68 1.27 10.71
C ALA A 175 12.04 1.94 12.04
N GLN A 176 13.09 1.49 12.72
CA GLN A 176 13.45 2.03 14.04
C GLN A 176 13.71 3.54 14.00
N GLY A 177 13.11 4.27 14.94
CA GLY A 177 13.23 5.73 15.04
C GLY A 177 12.39 6.52 14.05
N CYS A 178 11.63 5.85 13.17
CA CYS A 178 10.75 6.49 12.22
C CYS A 178 9.30 6.56 12.72
N VAL A 179 8.54 7.47 12.14
CA VAL A 179 7.08 7.39 12.11
C VAL A 179 6.69 6.36 11.04
N LEU A 180 5.94 5.34 11.43
CA LEU A 180 5.45 4.34 10.49
C LEU A 180 4.29 4.90 9.68
N VAL A 181 4.28 4.66 8.38
CA VAL A 181 3.23 5.17 7.48
C VAL A 181 2.74 4.04 6.59
N ALA A 182 1.43 3.96 6.39
CA ALA A 182 0.83 3.08 5.41
C ALA A 182 -0.39 3.74 4.75
N HIS A 183 -0.85 3.17 3.65
CA HIS A 183 -2.07 3.58 2.98
C HIS A 183 -3.21 2.66 3.38
N ASN A 184 -4.13 3.12 4.24
CA ASN A 184 -5.07 2.30 5.00
C ASN A 184 -4.35 1.47 6.08
N ALA A 185 -3.59 2.16 6.90
CA ALA A 185 -2.69 1.60 7.92
C ALA A 185 -3.27 0.51 8.84
N PRO A 186 -4.58 0.49 9.19
CA PRO A 186 -5.14 -0.61 9.98
C PRO A 186 -4.92 -1.99 9.37
N PHE A 187 -4.89 -2.10 8.05
CA PHE A 187 -4.64 -3.36 7.35
C PHE A 187 -3.22 -3.86 7.62
N ASP A 188 -2.21 -3.09 7.25
CA ASP A 188 -0.80 -3.48 7.39
C ASP A 188 -0.42 -3.71 8.85
N LEU A 189 -0.87 -2.81 9.73
CA LEU A 189 -0.60 -2.93 11.16
C LEU A 189 -1.22 -4.19 11.77
N GLY A 190 -2.41 -4.58 11.35
CA GLY A 190 -3.05 -5.81 11.80
C GLY A 190 -2.14 -7.02 11.58
N PHE A 191 -1.61 -7.15 10.37
CA PHE A 191 -0.68 -8.23 10.01
C PHE A 191 0.68 -8.14 10.72
N LEU A 192 1.24 -6.94 10.83
CA LEU A 192 2.55 -6.76 11.49
C LEU A 192 2.49 -7.04 12.99
N VAL A 193 1.44 -6.55 13.66
CA VAL A 193 1.24 -6.79 15.10
C VAL A 193 0.95 -8.26 15.39
N ALA A 194 0.08 -8.90 14.58
CA ALA A 194 -0.17 -10.34 14.69
C ALA A 194 1.10 -11.16 14.47
N GLY A 195 1.87 -10.84 13.41
CA GLY A 195 3.12 -11.50 13.13
C GLY A 195 4.16 -11.34 14.24
N CYS A 196 4.25 -10.17 14.89
CA CYS A 196 5.08 -10.00 16.09
C CYS A 196 4.60 -10.91 17.22
N GLY A 197 3.28 -10.97 17.47
CA GLY A 197 2.71 -11.84 18.51
C GLY A 197 3.03 -13.32 18.27
N ASP A 198 2.84 -13.80 17.04
CA ASP A 198 3.10 -15.20 16.67
C ASP A 198 4.57 -15.60 16.82
N LEU A 199 5.47 -14.64 16.63
CA LEU A 199 6.92 -14.84 16.74
C LEU A 199 7.47 -14.53 18.14
N GLY A 200 6.63 -14.10 19.08
CA GLY A 200 7.07 -13.68 20.40
C GLY A 200 7.93 -12.41 20.40
N LEU A 201 7.83 -11.59 19.36
CA LEU A 201 8.52 -10.32 19.24
C LEU A 201 7.69 -9.20 19.91
N ALA A 202 8.35 -8.29 20.62
CA ALA A 202 7.69 -7.11 21.13
C ALA A 202 7.39 -6.15 19.98
N TRP A 203 6.13 -5.69 19.85
CA TRP A 203 5.80 -4.58 18.96
C TRP A 203 6.43 -3.28 19.47
N PRO A 204 7.23 -2.56 18.65
CA PRO A 204 7.97 -1.39 19.11
C PRO A 204 7.10 -0.17 19.49
N GLY A 205 5.78 -0.23 19.26
CA GLY A 205 4.89 0.88 19.59
C GLY A 205 5.13 2.11 18.72
N PHE A 206 5.29 1.93 17.42
CA PHE A 206 5.50 3.02 16.48
C PHE A 206 4.40 4.08 16.58
N THR A 207 4.76 5.35 16.39
CA THR A 207 3.80 6.36 15.96
C THR A 207 3.40 6.05 14.53
N VAL A 208 2.11 6.04 14.23
CA VAL A 208 1.59 5.64 12.92
C VAL A 208 0.83 6.79 12.27
N LEU A 209 1.03 6.98 10.96
CA LEU A 209 0.22 7.83 10.11
C LEU A 209 -0.46 7.00 9.02
N ASP A 210 -1.73 7.26 8.79
CA ASP A 210 -2.53 6.69 7.71
C ASP A 210 -2.76 7.73 6.62
N THR A 211 -2.24 7.47 5.42
CA THR A 211 -2.37 8.42 4.31
C THR A 211 -3.79 8.52 3.76
N VAL A 212 -4.66 7.52 3.93
CA VAL A 212 -6.10 7.63 3.61
C VAL A 212 -6.76 8.64 4.54
N MET A 213 -6.50 8.52 5.86
CA MET A 213 -7.05 9.45 6.84
C MET A 213 -6.53 10.87 6.64
N LEU A 214 -5.23 11.01 6.32
CA LEU A 214 -4.67 12.32 5.98
C LEU A 214 -5.31 12.91 4.72
N ALA A 215 -5.46 12.11 3.66
CA ALA A 215 -6.08 12.55 2.43
C ALA A 215 -7.52 13.03 2.66
N ARG A 216 -8.35 12.24 3.34
CA ARG A 216 -9.74 12.61 3.68
C ARG A 216 -9.84 13.94 4.43
N ARG A 217 -8.79 14.34 5.16
CA ARG A 217 -8.77 15.60 5.91
C ARG A 217 -8.27 16.79 5.11
N VAL A 218 -7.39 16.57 4.13
CA VAL A 218 -6.73 17.67 3.41
C VAL A 218 -7.17 17.83 1.97
N MET A 219 -7.82 16.81 1.40
CA MET A 219 -8.39 16.93 0.05
C MET A 219 -9.78 17.57 0.14
N ASP A 220 -10.09 18.41 -0.81
CA ASP A 220 -11.44 18.91 -0.96
C ASP A 220 -12.27 17.85 -1.72
N PRO A 221 -13.58 17.69 -1.41
CA PRO A 221 -14.41 16.61 -1.98
C PRO A 221 -14.45 16.58 -3.51
N ASP A 222 -14.25 17.74 -4.15
CA ASP A 222 -14.32 17.87 -5.62
C ASP A 222 -12.97 17.65 -6.31
N GLU A 223 -11.86 17.49 -5.56
CA GLU A 223 -10.53 17.34 -6.16
C GLU A 223 -10.28 15.92 -6.67
N VAL A 224 -10.77 14.92 -5.95
CA VAL A 224 -10.57 13.49 -6.27
C VAL A 224 -11.85 12.70 -6.00
N PRO A 225 -12.15 11.68 -6.82
CA PRO A 225 -13.35 10.86 -6.64
C PRO A 225 -13.29 9.96 -5.40
N ASP A 226 -12.09 9.57 -4.98
CA ASP A 226 -11.84 8.76 -3.78
C ASP A 226 -10.41 8.97 -3.28
N CYS A 227 -10.10 8.34 -2.12
CA CYS A 227 -8.76 8.40 -1.53
C CYS A 227 -7.99 7.08 -1.71
N LYS A 228 -8.20 6.34 -2.80
CA LYS A 228 -7.39 5.17 -3.13
C LYS A 228 -5.97 5.58 -3.51
N LEU A 229 -5.01 4.70 -3.29
CA LEU A 229 -3.61 4.98 -3.61
C LEU A 229 -3.42 5.32 -5.08
N SER A 230 -4.04 4.59 -5.99
CA SER A 230 -3.98 4.85 -7.43
C SER A 230 -4.50 6.24 -7.79
N THR A 231 -5.65 6.65 -7.23
CA THR A 231 -6.25 7.96 -7.46
C THR A 231 -5.34 9.08 -6.93
N LEU A 232 -4.85 8.95 -5.71
CA LEU A 232 -3.97 9.97 -5.11
C LEU A 232 -2.59 10.01 -5.80
N ALA A 233 -2.05 8.87 -6.19
CA ALA A 233 -0.78 8.78 -6.90
C ALA A 233 -0.86 9.47 -8.27
N GLU A 234 -1.94 9.25 -9.02
CA GLU A 234 -2.20 9.93 -10.29
C GLU A 234 -2.39 11.43 -10.08
N PHE A 235 -3.25 11.82 -9.15
CA PHE A 235 -3.54 13.23 -8.85
C PHE A 235 -2.29 14.03 -8.46
N PHE A 236 -1.44 13.46 -7.63
CA PHE A 236 -0.20 14.12 -7.18
C PHE A 236 1.00 13.90 -8.10
N GLY A 237 0.87 13.11 -9.16
CA GLY A 237 1.96 12.78 -10.07
C GLY A 237 3.07 12.00 -9.37
N ALA A 238 2.71 10.95 -8.64
CA ALA A 238 3.70 10.08 -7.99
C ALA A 238 4.66 9.48 -9.04
N ARG A 239 5.94 9.39 -8.69
CA ARG A 239 6.98 8.87 -9.58
C ARG A 239 6.85 7.37 -9.85
N THR A 240 6.23 6.67 -8.93
CA THR A 240 5.95 5.23 -9.03
C THR A 240 4.44 5.05 -9.09
N ALA A 241 3.94 4.37 -10.12
CA ALA A 241 2.54 3.96 -10.16
C ALA A 241 2.33 2.75 -9.25
N PRO A 242 1.30 2.74 -8.40
CA PRO A 242 0.95 1.57 -7.61
C PRO A 242 0.50 0.42 -8.53
N ASN A 243 0.85 -0.81 -8.18
CA ASN A 243 0.62 -1.97 -9.02
C ASN A 243 0.44 -3.29 -8.25
N HIS A 244 0.04 -3.22 -6.99
CA HIS A 244 -0.10 -4.36 -6.09
C HIS A 244 1.21 -5.16 -5.93
N ARG A 245 2.30 -4.42 -5.75
CA ARG A 245 3.59 -4.93 -5.31
C ARG A 245 4.07 -4.05 -4.17
N ALA A 246 4.31 -4.64 -3.05
CA ALA A 246 4.52 -3.94 -1.78
C ALA A 246 5.55 -2.82 -1.87
N LEU A 247 6.71 -3.02 -2.50
CA LEU A 247 7.70 -1.94 -2.62
C LEU A 247 7.24 -0.82 -3.57
N ALA A 248 6.53 -1.13 -4.65
CA ALA A 248 6.04 -0.11 -5.57
C ALA A 248 4.95 0.74 -4.90
N ASP A 249 4.06 0.11 -4.14
CA ASP A 249 2.96 0.77 -3.44
C ASP A 249 3.48 1.59 -2.25
N ALA A 250 4.48 1.09 -1.51
CA ALA A 250 5.20 1.90 -0.51
C ALA A 250 5.90 3.13 -1.12
N ARG A 251 6.47 3.02 -2.32
CA ARG A 251 7.07 4.17 -3.04
C ARG A 251 6.02 5.20 -3.45
N ALA A 252 4.90 4.74 -4.00
CA ALA A 252 3.76 5.60 -4.37
C ALA A 252 3.20 6.31 -3.13
N THR A 253 3.01 5.57 -2.03
CA THR A 253 2.54 6.09 -0.74
C THR A 253 3.51 7.14 -0.17
N ALA A 254 4.83 6.96 -0.31
CA ALA A 254 5.82 7.95 0.12
C ALA A 254 5.73 9.25 -0.69
N ASP A 255 5.51 9.17 -2.00
CA ASP A 255 5.31 10.35 -2.84
C ASP A 255 3.99 11.06 -2.47
N VAL A 256 2.89 10.33 -2.27
CA VAL A 256 1.61 10.86 -1.80
C VAL A 256 1.75 11.54 -0.42
N LEU A 257 2.43 10.88 0.54
CA LEU A 257 2.69 11.46 1.87
C LEU A 257 3.38 12.83 1.77
N SER A 258 4.38 12.96 0.91
CA SER A 258 5.09 14.24 0.68
C SER A 258 4.13 15.37 0.33
N TRP A 259 3.18 15.11 -0.57
CA TRP A 259 2.17 16.09 -0.96
C TRP A 259 1.15 16.38 0.15
N LEU A 260 0.71 15.35 0.87
CA LEU A 260 -0.22 15.52 1.99
C LEU A 260 0.39 16.38 3.10
N ILE A 261 1.67 16.17 3.44
CA ILE A 261 2.36 16.99 4.44
C ILE A 261 2.52 18.45 3.97
N ARG A 262 2.76 18.69 2.69
CA ARG A 262 2.75 20.07 2.15
C ARG A 262 1.39 20.73 2.32
N ARG A 263 0.30 20.03 1.98
CA ARG A 263 -1.06 20.55 2.16
C ARG A 263 -1.40 20.83 3.62
N LEU A 264 -1.01 19.93 4.53
CA LEU A 264 -1.14 20.16 5.97
C LEU A 264 -0.42 21.44 6.41
N ALA A 265 0.83 21.63 5.95
CA ALA A 265 1.61 22.81 6.28
C ALA A 265 0.96 24.11 5.76
N HIS A 266 0.32 24.09 4.58
CA HIS A 266 -0.47 25.23 4.06
C HIS A 266 -1.70 25.53 4.91
N ARG A 267 -2.27 24.54 5.58
CA ARG A 267 -3.39 24.67 6.53
C ARG A 267 -2.92 25.00 7.96
N GLY A 268 -1.62 25.25 8.17
CA GLY A 268 -1.03 25.58 9.47
C GLY A 268 -0.74 24.38 10.36
N ILE A 269 -1.00 23.14 9.89
CA ILE A 269 -0.74 21.89 10.62
C ILE A 269 0.68 21.45 10.30
N ARG A 270 1.56 21.48 11.29
CA ARG A 270 2.99 21.23 11.10
C ARG A 270 3.57 20.15 11.99
N THR A 271 2.89 19.80 13.10
CA THR A 271 3.40 18.83 14.07
C THR A 271 2.40 17.69 14.27
N LEU A 272 2.91 16.54 14.77
CA LEU A 272 2.05 15.41 15.12
C LEU A 272 1.00 15.80 16.18
N ARG A 273 1.36 16.68 17.12
CA ARG A 273 0.41 17.19 18.13
C ARG A 273 -0.72 17.98 17.49
N GLN A 274 -0.40 18.90 16.58
CA GLN A 274 -1.42 19.65 15.86
C GLN A 274 -2.31 18.75 15.04
N LEU A 275 -1.72 17.74 14.37
CA LEU A 275 -2.46 16.76 13.58
C LEU A 275 -3.40 15.92 14.45
N SER A 276 -2.96 15.49 15.64
CA SER A 276 -3.79 14.70 16.58
C SER A 276 -4.91 15.49 17.23
N SER A 277 -4.75 16.81 17.36
CA SER A 277 -5.78 17.70 17.90
C SER A 277 -6.68 18.33 16.84
N TRP A 278 -6.43 18.06 15.55
CA TRP A 278 -7.25 18.58 14.46
C TRP A 278 -8.58 17.83 14.43
N PRO A 279 -9.72 18.56 14.51
CA PRO A 279 -11.03 17.92 14.57
C PRO A 279 -11.27 17.05 13.33
N ASP A 280 -11.87 15.88 13.54
CA ASP A 280 -12.34 15.06 12.44
C ASP A 280 -13.37 15.85 11.65
N VAL A 281 -13.20 15.92 10.33
CA VAL A 281 -14.24 16.40 9.46
C VAL A 281 -15.37 15.37 9.55
N VAL A 282 -16.41 15.73 10.29
CA VAL A 282 -17.63 14.93 10.31
C VAL A 282 -18.20 15.03 8.89
N ALA A 283 -18.17 13.91 8.17
CA ALA A 283 -18.85 13.77 6.89
C ALA A 283 -20.33 13.57 7.10
#